data_4625497f1aba983c99badbb8d73d9517
#
_entry.id   4625497f1aba983c99badbb8d73d9517
#
_cell.length_a   1.000
_cell.length_b   1.000
_cell.length_c   1.000
_cell.angle_alpha   90.00
_cell.angle_beta   90.00
_cell.angle_gamma   90.00
#
_symmetry.space_group_name_H-M   'P 1'
#
loop_
_entity.id
_entity.type
_entity.pdbx_description
1 polymer ?
#
loop_
_entity_poly.entity_id
_entity_poly.type
_entity_poly.pdbx_seq_one_letter_code
_entity_poly.pdbx_strand_id
1 'polypeptide(L)'
;SREVGLKFLDEFDEILDDLNNYLKINQLSIDTDTEEDYSEELLDMMENFFLGVLPTEEEEIKQHLNRYNTEHIYYQFLSFNYTSTLEVILRNSKTKSKKSSYSSQGYQMVVLDKPIYVHGKIDYMLTMGVNDETQISTDLFDEYDSVDLIKPLALDRGREVMKSSAETALDESKVIVIFGMSLGKTDRYWWQKVAEVLLKDKNCKLVIHYY
;
A
#
# COMPACT_ATOMS: atom_id res chain seq x y z
N SER A 1 -32.75 11.44 10.10
CA SER A 1 -32.98 12.75 9.44
C SER A 1 -31.62 13.32 9.01
N ARG A 2 -31.60 14.18 8.02
CA ARG A 2 -30.39 14.83 7.50
C ARG A 2 -29.57 15.55 8.60
N GLU A 3 -30.24 16.13 9.59
CA GLU A 3 -29.58 16.77 10.73
C GLU A 3 -28.70 15.79 11.53
N VAL A 4 -29.12 14.55 11.68
CA VAL A 4 -28.34 13.50 12.32
C VAL A 4 -27.14 13.12 11.47
N GLY A 5 -27.30 13.07 10.14
CA GLY A 5 -26.19 12.81 9.21
C GLY A 5 -25.13 13.92 9.27
N LEU A 6 -25.53 15.18 9.21
CA LEU A 6 -24.62 16.32 9.30
C LEU A 6 -23.86 16.35 10.62
N LYS A 7 -24.55 16.10 11.74
CA LYS A 7 -23.88 16.00 13.04
C LYS A 7 -22.87 14.86 13.09
N PHE A 8 -23.19 13.73 12.48
CA PHE A 8 -22.23 12.62 12.37
C PHE A 8 -20.99 13.00 11.57
N LEU A 9 -21.13 13.76 10.47
CA LEU A 9 -20.00 14.21 9.68
C LEU A 9 -19.09 15.16 10.46
N ASP A 10 -19.68 16.09 11.23
CA ASP A 10 -18.91 16.96 12.12
C ASP A 10 -18.10 16.14 13.15
N GLU A 11 -18.75 15.15 13.81
CA GLU A 11 -18.10 14.25 14.77
C GLU A 11 -17.04 13.34 14.08
N PHE A 12 -17.27 12.97 12.83
CA PHE A 12 -16.32 12.18 12.05
C PHE A 12 -15.05 12.97 11.71
N ASP A 13 -15.20 14.25 11.36
CA ASP A 13 -14.06 15.14 11.11
C ASP A 13 -13.24 15.36 12.39
N GLU A 14 -13.90 15.51 13.55
CA GLU A 14 -13.21 15.58 14.86
C GLU A 14 -12.40 14.29 15.12
N ILE A 15 -12.97 13.12 14.82
CA ILE A 15 -12.26 11.83 14.96
C ILE A 15 -11.05 11.75 14.02
N LEU A 16 -11.17 12.25 12.80
CA LEU A 16 -10.05 12.30 11.84
C LEU A 16 -8.93 13.19 12.35
N ASP A 17 -9.27 14.35 12.89
CA ASP A 17 -8.30 15.29 13.46
C ASP A 17 -7.60 14.69 14.69
N ASP A 18 -8.35 14.05 15.58
CA ASP A 18 -7.80 13.36 16.75
C ASP A 18 -6.89 12.21 16.35
N LEU A 19 -7.28 11.41 15.35
CA LEU A 19 -6.45 10.35 14.79
C LEU A 19 -5.15 10.91 14.20
N ASN A 20 -5.25 11.97 13.40
CA ASN A 20 -4.09 12.62 12.81
C ASN A 20 -3.12 13.13 13.90
N ASN A 21 -3.63 13.77 14.93
CA ASN A 21 -2.84 14.25 16.06
C ASN A 21 -2.18 13.09 16.84
N TYR A 22 -2.94 12.03 17.12
CA TYR A 22 -2.42 10.84 17.79
C TYR A 22 -1.28 10.18 16.98
N LEU A 23 -1.50 9.99 15.68
CA LEU A 23 -0.49 9.40 14.80
C LEU A 23 0.75 10.27 14.70
N LYS A 24 0.59 11.61 14.66
CA LYS A 24 1.69 12.57 14.61
C LYS A 24 2.59 12.50 15.83
N ILE A 25 1.99 12.40 17.03
CA ILE A 25 2.77 12.29 18.29
C ILE A 25 3.58 10.97 18.26
N ASN A 26 2.98 9.86 17.84
CA ASN A 26 3.66 8.56 17.79
C ASN A 26 4.70 8.49 16.66
N GLN A 27 4.45 9.15 15.52
CA GLN A 27 5.42 9.23 14.42
C GLN A 27 6.68 10.01 14.81
N LEU A 28 6.55 11.09 15.56
CA LEU A 28 7.70 11.88 16.03
C LEU A 28 8.68 11.04 16.86
N SER A 29 8.18 10.09 17.66
CA SER A 29 9.04 9.20 18.45
C SER A 29 9.86 8.25 17.56
N ILE A 30 9.33 7.84 16.41
CA ILE A 30 10.03 6.99 15.44
C ILE A 30 11.05 7.78 14.63
N ASP A 31 10.69 9.01 14.20
CA ASP A 31 11.55 9.84 13.36
C ASP A 31 12.79 10.35 14.10
N THR A 32 12.73 10.49 15.43
CA THR A 32 13.84 10.99 16.25
C THR A 32 14.86 9.92 16.62
N ASP A 33 14.47 8.66 16.63
CA ASP A 33 15.33 7.55 17.09
C ASP A 33 16.11 6.87 15.95
N THR A 34 15.89 7.27 14.68
CA THR A 34 16.43 6.53 13.54
C THR A 34 17.64 7.21 12.87
N GLU A 35 18.81 7.17 13.52
CA GLU A 35 20.09 7.14 12.79
C GLU A 35 20.40 5.72 12.25
N GLU A 36 19.55 4.74 12.54
CA GLU A 36 19.74 3.36 12.15
C GLU A 36 19.59 3.18 10.62
N ASP A 37 20.53 2.46 10.06
CA ASP A 37 20.52 2.09 8.64
C ASP A 37 19.83 0.73 8.46
N TYR A 38 18.60 0.75 8.00
CA TYR A 38 17.79 -0.44 7.73
C TYR A 38 18.02 -1.03 6.33
N SER A 39 19.13 -0.69 5.68
CA SER A 39 19.39 -1.12 4.30
C SER A 39 19.50 -2.62 4.15
N GLU A 40 20.15 -3.30 5.10
CA GLU A 40 20.32 -4.75 5.03
C GLU A 40 19.00 -5.49 5.25
N GLU A 41 18.23 -5.11 6.26
CA GLU A 41 16.94 -5.73 6.58
C GLU A 41 15.92 -5.50 5.45
N LEU A 42 15.87 -4.28 4.91
CA LEU A 42 14.98 -3.95 3.81
C LEU A 42 15.32 -4.79 2.56
N LEU A 43 16.61 -4.84 2.19
CA LEU A 43 17.06 -5.60 1.03
C LEU A 43 16.86 -7.11 1.23
N ASP A 44 17.12 -7.63 2.43
CA ASP A 44 16.86 -9.02 2.76
C ASP A 44 15.38 -9.37 2.65
N MET A 45 14.51 -8.54 3.21
CA MET A 45 13.05 -8.70 3.08
C MET A 45 12.60 -8.69 1.61
N MET A 46 13.15 -7.79 0.80
CA MET A 46 12.81 -7.68 -0.62
C MET A 46 13.37 -8.83 -1.44
N GLU A 47 14.57 -9.29 -1.14
CA GLU A 47 15.21 -10.41 -1.80
C GLU A 47 14.53 -11.74 -1.45
N ASN A 48 14.05 -11.86 -0.23
CA ASN A 48 13.49 -13.07 0.35
C ASN A 48 11.96 -13.02 0.55
N PHE A 49 11.25 -12.19 -0.20
CA PHE A 49 9.79 -11.99 -0.06
C PHE A 49 8.97 -13.28 -0.22
N PHE A 50 9.54 -14.33 -0.78
CA PHE A 50 8.91 -15.64 -1.00
C PHE A 50 9.28 -16.67 0.07
N LEU A 51 10.05 -16.33 1.09
CA LEU A 51 10.34 -17.27 2.17
C LEU A 51 9.07 -17.65 2.93
N GLY A 52 8.94 -18.95 3.20
CA GLY A 52 7.78 -19.52 3.90
C GLY A 52 6.68 -20.06 2.99
N VAL A 53 6.78 -19.89 1.66
CA VAL A 53 5.96 -20.61 0.71
C VAL A 53 6.46 -22.06 0.53
N LEU A 54 5.68 -22.93 -0.14
CA LEU A 54 6.13 -24.29 -0.42
C LEU A 54 7.37 -24.27 -1.32
N PRO A 55 8.32 -25.22 -1.18
CA PRO A 55 9.54 -25.27 -2.00
C PRO A 55 9.28 -25.29 -3.52
N THR A 56 8.18 -25.90 -3.95
CA THR A 56 7.76 -25.90 -5.36
C THR A 56 7.33 -24.52 -5.83
N GLU A 57 6.63 -23.76 -4.99
CA GLU A 57 6.19 -22.39 -5.28
C GLU A 57 7.35 -21.42 -5.28
N GLU A 58 8.31 -21.60 -4.34
CA GLU A 58 9.55 -20.82 -4.30
C GLU A 58 10.32 -20.97 -5.62
N GLU A 59 10.48 -22.20 -6.10
CA GLU A 59 11.15 -22.47 -7.36
C GLU A 59 10.41 -21.87 -8.55
N GLU A 60 9.07 -21.95 -8.57
CA GLU A 60 8.24 -21.29 -9.59
C GLU A 60 8.41 -19.76 -9.61
N ILE A 61 8.47 -19.12 -8.44
CA ILE A 61 8.70 -17.68 -8.33
C ILE A 61 10.08 -17.31 -8.87
N LYS A 62 11.12 -18.03 -8.48
CA LYS A 62 12.49 -17.83 -8.97
C LYS A 62 12.58 -18.00 -10.49
N GLN A 63 11.97 -19.05 -11.03
CA GLN A 63 11.90 -19.27 -12.48
C GLN A 63 11.11 -18.16 -13.19
N HIS A 64 10.03 -17.67 -12.58
CA HIS A 64 9.24 -16.58 -13.11
C HIS A 64 10.09 -15.29 -13.20
N LEU A 65 10.79 -14.91 -12.14
CA LEU A 65 11.69 -13.76 -12.13
C LEU A 65 12.81 -13.89 -13.16
N ASN A 66 13.37 -15.08 -13.32
CA ASN A 66 14.45 -15.34 -14.29
C ASN A 66 14.00 -15.33 -15.76
N ARG A 67 12.69 -15.41 -16.05
CA ARG A 67 12.14 -15.30 -17.43
C ARG A 67 12.22 -13.87 -17.97
N TYR A 68 12.20 -12.89 -17.08
CA TYR A 68 12.38 -11.50 -17.49
C TYR A 68 13.85 -11.24 -17.71
N ASN A 69 14.27 -11.19 -18.99
CA ASN A 69 15.64 -10.81 -19.37
C ASN A 69 15.80 -9.30 -19.21
N THR A 70 15.79 -8.84 -17.96
CA THR A 70 15.89 -7.44 -17.61
C THR A 70 17.13 -7.18 -16.75
N GLU A 71 17.74 -6.02 -16.94
CA GLU A 71 18.85 -5.59 -16.11
C GLU A 71 18.39 -5.08 -14.73
N HIS A 72 17.11 -4.66 -14.64
CA HIS A 72 16.56 -4.03 -13.43
C HIS A 72 15.20 -4.62 -13.07
N ILE A 73 14.98 -4.83 -11.78
CA ILE A 73 13.65 -5.07 -11.18
C ILE A 73 13.35 -3.92 -10.24
N TYR A 74 12.20 -3.27 -10.46
CA TYR A 74 11.74 -2.15 -9.67
C TYR A 74 10.80 -2.62 -8.57
N TYR A 75 11.03 -2.15 -7.36
CA TYR A 75 10.17 -2.38 -6.20
C TYR A 75 9.41 -1.10 -5.89
N GLN A 76 8.11 -1.13 -6.05
CA GLN A 76 7.20 -0.05 -5.70
C GLN A 76 6.36 -0.44 -4.49
N PHE A 77 6.28 0.44 -3.50
CA PHE A 77 5.49 0.22 -2.31
C PHE A 77 4.16 0.97 -2.37
N LEU A 78 3.06 0.25 -2.11
CA LEU A 78 1.75 0.81 -1.85
C LEU A 78 1.50 0.70 -0.34
N SER A 79 1.39 1.83 0.35
CA SER A 79 1.17 1.87 1.79
C SER A 79 -0.30 2.12 2.10
N PHE A 80 -0.87 1.23 2.91
CA PHE A 80 -2.21 1.38 3.50
C PHE A 80 -2.15 1.97 4.92
N ASN A 81 -0.93 2.23 5.42
CA ASN A 81 -0.71 2.88 6.69
C ASN A 81 -0.69 4.40 6.53
N TYR A 82 -1.15 5.08 7.55
CA TYR A 82 -1.15 6.55 7.60
C TYR A 82 0.18 7.17 8.04
N THR A 83 1.09 6.36 8.62
CA THR A 83 2.40 6.83 9.11
C THR A 83 3.44 6.84 8.01
N SER A 84 4.40 7.76 8.11
CA SER A 84 5.54 7.86 7.17
C SER A 84 6.68 6.89 7.50
N THR A 85 6.49 5.94 8.40
CA THR A 85 7.55 5.01 8.85
C THR A 85 8.26 4.33 7.69
N LEU A 86 7.52 3.80 6.73
CA LEU A 86 8.10 3.17 5.55
C LEU A 86 8.93 4.17 4.70
N GLU A 87 8.44 5.40 4.53
CA GLU A 87 9.16 6.45 3.80
C GLU A 87 10.47 6.82 4.51
N VAL A 88 10.47 6.87 5.84
CA VAL A 88 11.68 7.12 6.65
C VAL A 88 12.69 5.99 6.47
N ILE A 89 12.25 4.73 6.57
CA ILE A 89 13.10 3.57 6.35
C ILE A 89 13.70 3.60 4.93
N LEU A 90 12.89 3.80 3.90
CA LEU A 90 13.35 3.86 2.51
C LEU A 90 14.31 5.03 2.27
N ARG A 91 14.08 6.17 2.89
CA ARG A 91 14.96 7.35 2.78
C ARG A 91 16.29 7.14 3.46
N ASN A 92 16.29 6.50 4.65
CA ASN A 92 17.49 6.26 5.44
C ASN A 92 18.30 5.05 4.93
N SER A 93 17.70 4.21 4.08
CA SER A 93 18.42 3.13 3.43
C SER A 93 19.45 3.68 2.45
N LYS A 94 20.73 3.38 2.70
CA LYS A 94 21.86 3.85 1.86
C LYS A 94 21.94 3.12 0.54
N THR A 95 21.39 1.90 0.48
CA THR A 95 21.46 1.05 -0.70
C THR A 95 20.12 1.06 -1.43
N LYS A 96 19.97 1.97 -2.39
CA LYS A 96 18.79 2.04 -3.24
C LYS A 96 18.83 1.03 -4.40
N SER A 97 19.92 0.28 -4.52
CA SER A 97 20.15 -0.62 -5.64
C SER A 97 21.22 -1.66 -5.27
N LYS A 98 20.89 -2.94 -5.40
CA LYS A 98 21.77 -4.09 -5.13
C LYS A 98 21.58 -5.17 -6.20
N LYS A 99 22.62 -5.91 -6.51
CA LYS A 99 22.49 -7.12 -7.34
C LYS A 99 21.81 -8.23 -6.54
N SER A 100 20.81 -8.88 -7.13
CA SER A 100 20.16 -10.03 -6.52
C SER A 100 21.11 -11.22 -6.41
N SER A 101 21.10 -11.90 -5.26
CA SER A 101 21.93 -13.07 -4.99
C SER A 101 21.37 -14.35 -5.64
N TYR A 102 20.06 -14.42 -5.93
CA TYR A 102 19.42 -15.63 -6.46
C TYR A 102 19.21 -15.61 -7.98
N SER A 103 19.61 -14.54 -8.66
CA SER A 103 19.58 -14.51 -10.11
C SER A 103 20.93 -14.89 -10.70
N SER A 104 20.95 -15.96 -11.48
CA SER A 104 22.14 -16.36 -12.25
C SER A 104 22.57 -15.31 -13.29
N GLN A 105 21.65 -14.41 -13.67
CA GLN A 105 21.90 -13.32 -14.62
C GLN A 105 22.26 -11.99 -13.93
N GLY A 106 22.08 -11.91 -12.60
CA GLY A 106 22.52 -10.77 -11.79
C GLY A 106 21.77 -9.47 -12.09
N TYR A 107 20.41 -9.51 -12.12
CA TYR A 107 19.65 -8.28 -12.24
C TYR A 107 19.83 -7.36 -11.04
N GLN A 108 19.68 -6.07 -11.29
CA GLN A 108 19.76 -5.02 -10.30
C GLN A 108 18.39 -4.78 -9.65
N MET A 109 18.30 -4.92 -8.34
CA MET A 109 17.11 -4.47 -7.60
C MET A 109 17.13 -2.95 -7.47
N VAL A 110 16.07 -2.28 -7.86
CA VAL A 110 15.90 -0.83 -7.74
C VAL A 110 14.72 -0.54 -6.85
N VAL A 111 14.98 0.10 -5.72
CA VAL A 111 13.95 0.48 -4.76
C VAL A 111 13.45 1.88 -5.06
N LEU A 112 12.16 2.04 -5.26
CA LEU A 112 11.53 3.33 -5.38
C LEU A 112 11.27 3.90 -3.98
N ASP A 113 11.93 5.00 -3.66
CA ASP A 113 11.98 5.58 -2.31
C ASP A 113 10.74 6.37 -1.88
N LYS A 114 9.74 6.43 -2.75
CA LYS A 114 8.47 7.11 -2.46
C LYS A 114 7.31 6.12 -2.48
N PRO A 115 6.84 5.67 -1.31
CA PRO A 115 5.63 4.87 -1.23
C PRO A 115 4.42 5.65 -1.75
N ILE A 116 3.49 4.93 -2.37
CA ILE A 116 2.17 5.47 -2.72
C ILE A 116 1.25 5.21 -1.54
N TYR A 117 0.79 6.28 -0.87
CA TYR A 117 -0.10 6.19 0.28
C TYR A 117 -1.56 6.17 -0.18
N VAL A 118 -2.14 4.98 -0.29
CA VAL A 118 -3.49 4.80 -0.86
C VAL A 118 -4.61 5.42 -0.02
N HIS A 119 -4.38 5.65 1.26
CA HIS A 119 -5.35 6.30 2.17
C HIS A 119 -4.85 7.65 2.70
N GLY A 120 -3.85 8.25 2.02
CA GLY A 120 -3.16 9.43 2.53
C GLY A 120 -2.24 9.10 3.70
N LYS A 121 -1.67 10.13 4.31
CA LYS A 121 -0.78 10.01 5.46
C LYS A 121 -0.97 11.20 6.41
N ILE A 122 -0.33 11.16 7.55
CA ILE A 122 -0.30 12.26 8.53
C ILE A 122 -0.06 13.59 7.81
N ASP A 123 -0.85 14.59 8.15
CA ASP A 123 -0.82 15.97 7.61
C ASP A 123 -1.05 16.03 6.07
N TYR A 124 -1.42 14.91 5.43
CA TYR A 124 -1.68 14.92 4.00
C TYR A 124 -2.85 14.01 3.61
N MET A 125 -4.04 14.60 3.52
CA MET A 125 -5.24 13.97 2.96
C MET A 125 -5.56 12.58 3.55
N LEU A 126 -5.50 12.43 4.87
CA LEU A 126 -5.86 11.22 5.57
C LEU A 126 -7.32 10.84 5.26
N THR A 127 -7.57 9.61 4.83
CA THR A 127 -8.90 9.11 4.48
C THR A 127 -9.25 7.90 5.31
N MET A 128 -10.28 8.05 6.12
CA MET A 128 -10.93 6.95 6.82
C MET A 128 -12.33 6.76 6.24
N GLY A 129 -12.88 5.55 6.32
CA GLY A 129 -14.22 5.30 5.83
C GLY A 129 -14.43 3.87 5.36
N VAL A 130 -15.48 3.70 4.57
CA VAL A 130 -15.92 2.41 4.03
C VAL A 130 -15.58 2.26 2.55
N ASN A 131 -15.84 1.07 1.99
CA ASN A 131 -15.56 0.81 0.57
C ASN A 131 -16.71 1.24 -0.34
N ASP A 132 -17.95 1.11 0.10
CA ASP A 132 -19.13 1.39 -0.72
C ASP A 132 -20.36 1.75 0.12
N GLU A 133 -21.41 2.20 -0.56
CA GLU A 133 -22.67 2.66 0.03
C GLU A 133 -23.40 1.60 0.86
N THR A 134 -23.16 0.31 0.63
CA THR A 134 -23.83 -0.76 1.39
C THR A 134 -23.36 -0.84 2.84
N GLN A 135 -22.30 -0.14 3.17
CA GLN A 135 -21.69 -0.10 4.50
C GLN A 135 -22.10 1.15 5.30
N ILE A 136 -22.88 2.05 4.72
CA ILE A 136 -23.41 3.25 5.37
C ILE A 136 -24.94 3.30 5.32
N SER A 137 -25.54 4.13 6.16
CA SER A 137 -26.99 4.37 6.19
C SER A 137 -27.35 5.49 5.20
N THR A 138 -27.65 5.12 3.96
CA THR A 138 -27.93 6.06 2.86
C THR A 138 -29.11 7.00 3.14
N ASP A 139 -30.01 6.66 4.10
CA ASP A 139 -31.13 7.51 4.52
C ASP A 139 -30.69 8.76 5.31
N LEU A 140 -29.43 8.79 5.78
CA LEU A 140 -28.87 9.86 6.61
C LEU A 140 -27.98 10.82 5.82
N PHE A 141 -27.45 10.38 4.68
CA PHE A 141 -26.49 11.10 3.87
C PHE A 141 -27.02 11.28 2.45
N ASP A 142 -26.85 12.45 1.88
CA ASP A 142 -27.05 12.62 0.44
C ASP A 142 -25.80 12.16 -0.34
N GLU A 143 -25.88 12.18 -1.67
CA GLU A 143 -24.79 11.75 -2.55
C GLU A 143 -23.51 12.58 -2.32
N TYR A 144 -23.65 13.85 -1.97
CA TYR A 144 -22.52 14.74 -1.71
C TYR A 144 -21.85 14.43 -0.37
N ASP A 145 -22.67 14.22 0.68
CA ASP A 145 -22.22 13.93 2.03
C ASP A 145 -21.52 12.55 2.11
N SER A 146 -22.00 11.56 1.33
CA SER A 146 -21.47 10.19 1.34
C SER A 146 -20.07 10.08 0.70
N VAL A 147 -19.67 11.04 -0.14
CA VAL A 147 -18.37 10.99 -0.85
C VAL A 147 -17.20 10.92 0.14
N ASP A 148 -17.25 11.68 1.23
CA ASP A 148 -16.16 11.74 2.20
C ASP A 148 -16.10 10.48 3.10
N LEU A 149 -17.20 9.74 3.18
CA LEU A 149 -17.30 8.47 3.92
C LEU A 149 -16.91 7.24 3.11
N ILE A 150 -16.89 7.34 1.77
CA ILE A 150 -16.62 6.23 0.86
C ILE A 150 -15.24 6.41 0.23
N LYS A 151 -14.26 5.63 0.72
CA LYS A 151 -12.85 5.76 0.32
C LYS A 151 -12.62 5.85 -1.20
N PRO A 152 -13.20 4.98 -2.07
CA PRO A 152 -13.02 5.10 -3.51
C PRO A 152 -13.51 6.44 -4.08
N LEU A 153 -14.63 6.98 -3.59
CA LEU A 153 -15.16 8.27 -4.02
C LEU A 153 -14.31 9.43 -3.53
N ALA A 154 -13.85 9.38 -2.29
CA ALA A 154 -12.92 10.35 -1.73
C ALA A 154 -11.59 10.39 -2.51
N LEU A 155 -11.12 9.23 -2.98
CA LEU A 155 -9.95 9.14 -3.86
C LEU A 155 -10.20 9.79 -5.22
N ASP A 156 -11.36 9.60 -5.82
CA ASP A 156 -11.71 10.20 -7.12
C ASP A 156 -11.84 11.72 -7.03
N ARG A 157 -12.31 12.25 -5.90
CA ARG A 157 -12.57 13.68 -5.74
C ARG A 157 -11.32 14.55 -5.51
N GLY A 158 -10.26 14.02 -4.96
CA GLY A 158 -9.09 14.84 -4.60
C GLY A 158 -7.74 14.15 -4.77
N ARG A 159 -7.72 12.88 -5.19
CA ARG A 159 -6.51 12.04 -5.21
C ARG A 159 -6.35 11.21 -6.47
N GLU A 160 -6.94 11.67 -7.55
CA GLU A 160 -6.92 11.00 -8.86
C GLU A 160 -5.50 10.57 -9.26
N VAL A 161 -4.51 11.44 -9.05
CA VAL A 161 -3.11 11.17 -9.38
C VAL A 161 -2.57 10.01 -8.53
N MET A 162 -2.89 9.98 -7.24
CA MET A 162 -2.41 8.93 -6.33
C MET A 162 -3.09 7.59 -6.65
N LYS A 163 -4.40 7.61 -6.86
CA LYS A 163 -5.19 6.44 -7.27
C LYS A 163 -4.65 5.86 -8.58
N SER A 164 -4.51 6.70 -9.61
CA SER A 164 -3.97 6.31 -10.91
C SER A 164 -2.54 5.76 -10.83
N SER A 165 -1.69 6.36 -9.99
CA SER A 165 -0.33 5.86 -9.77
C SER A 165 -0.32 4.46 -9.11
N ALA A 166 -1.20 4.24 -8.12
CA ALA A 166 -1.32 2.94 -7.47
C ALA A 166 -1.90 1.87 -8.43
N GLU A 167 -2.91 2.22 -9.22
CA GLU A 167 -3.47 1.33 -10.24
C GLU A 167 -2.43 0.97 -11.30
N THR A 168 -1.66 1.95 -11.78
CA THR A 168 -0.58 1.72 -12.75
C THR A 168 0.48 0.79 -12.17
N ALA A 169 0.90 1.03 -10.93
CA ALA A 169 1.88 0.17 -10.26
C ALA A 169 1.39 -1.29 -10.15
N LEU A 170 0.10 -1.49 -9.86
CA LEU A 170 -0.50 -2.82 -9.85
C LEU A 170 -0.56 -3.43 -11.26
N ASP A 171 -1.02 -2.68 -12.26
CA ASP A 171 -1.17 -3.16 -13.65
C ASP A 171 0.16 -3.56 -14.28
N GLU A 172 1.26 -2.91 -13.92
CA GLU A 172 2.61 -3.20 -14.42
C GLU A 172 3.31 -4.32 -13.64
N SER A 173 2.78 -4.69 -12.47
CA SER A 173 3.39 -5.67 -11.58
C SER A 173 3.48 -7.06 -12.20
N LYS A 174 4.61 -7.71 -11.98
CA LYS A 174 4.84 -9.13 -12.32
C LYS A 174 4.79 -10.03 -11.09
N VAL A 175 5.03 -9.45 -9.95
CA VAL A 175 4.82 -10.07 -8.63
C VAL A 175 4.18 -9.03 -7.73
N ILE A 176 3.13 -9.41 -7.03
CA ILE A 176 2.46 -8.62 -6.00
C ILE A 176 2.70 -9.30 -4.67
N VAL A 177 3.24 -8.56 -3.70
CA VAL A 177 3.47 -9.07 -2.34
C VAL A 177 2.60 -8.28 -1.37
N ILE A 178 1.79 -8.99 -0.59
CA ILE A 178 0.95 -8.41 0.46
C ILE A 178 1.55 -8.76 1.81
N PHE A 179 1.85 -7.73 2.60
CA PHE A 179 2.51 -7.87 3.89
C PHE A 179 1.85 -6.99 4.95
N GLY A 180 1.60 -7.57 6.14
CA GLY A 180 1.20 -6.82 7.33
C GLY A 180 -0.17 -6.16 7.26
N MET A 181 -1.09 -6.67 6.41
CA MET A 181 -2.43 -6.11 6.31
C MET A 181 -3.51 -7.18 6.22
N SER A 182 -4.71 -6.84 6.66
CA SER A 182 -5.89 -7.68 6.50
C SER A 182 -6.57 -7.43 5.15
N LEU A 183 -7.13 -8.48 4.55
CA LEU A 183 -7.96 -8.38 3.35
C LEU A 183 -9.39 -7.96 3.73
N GLY A 184 -9.52 -6.80 4.37
CA GLY A 184 -10.79 -6.29 4.90
C GLY A 184 -11.75 -5.81 3.83
N LYS A 185 -13.05 -5.76 4.18
CA LYS A 185 -14.11 -5.28 3.27
C LYS A 185 -13.95 -3.78 2.95
N THR A 186 -13.35 -3.02 3.85
CA THR A 186 -13.15 -1.57 3.72
C THR A 186 -12.13 -1.18 2.64
N ASP A 187 -11.33 -2.16 2.18
CA ASP A 187 -10.33 -1.99 1.13
C ASP A 187 -10.61 -2.88 -0.09
N ARG A 188 -11.87 -3.34 -0.23
CA ARG A 188 -12.32 -4.23 -1.30
C ARG A 188 -11.97 -3.73 -2.69
N TYR A 189 -12.00 -2.42 -2.92
CA TYR A 189 -11.60 -1.81 -4.19
C TYR A 189 -10.20 -2.27 -4.62
N TRP A 190 -9.23 -2.23 -3.72
CA TRP A 190 -7.85 -2.61 -4.02
C TRP A 190 -7.69 -4.13 -4.24
N TRP A 191 -8.46 -4.94 -3.48
CA TRP A 191 -8.47 -6.38 -3.70
C TRP A 191 -9.09 -6.78 -5.03
N GLN A 192 -10.08 -6.03 -5.50
CA GLN A 192 -10.63 -6.20 -6.84
C GLN A 192 -9.60 -5.84 -7.91
N LYS A 193 -8.84 -4.75 -7.74
CA LYS A 193 -7.75 -4.39 -8.64
C LYS A 193 -6.66 -5.45 -8.71
N VAL A 194 -6.22 -6.00 -7.58
CA VAL A 194 -5.28 -7.13 -7.54
C VAL A 194 -5.85 -8.34 -8.30
N ALA A 195 -7.11 -8.68 -8.06
CA ALA A 195 -7.75 -9.80 -8.76
C ALA A 195 -7.84 -9.56 -10.28
N GLU A 196 -8.16 -8.34 -10.73
CA GLU A 196 -8.18 -7.95 -12.14
C GLU A 196 -6.81 -8.15 -12.81
N VAL A 197 -5.71 -7.72 -12.14
CA VAL A 197 -4.35 -7.93 -12.63
C VAL A 197 -4.03 -9.41 -12.80
N LEU A 198 -4.34 -10.25 -11.80
CA LEU A 198 -4.11 -11.69 -11.84
C LEU A 198 -4.95 -12.39 -12.91
N LEU A 199 -6.16 -11.89 -13.20
CA LEU A 199 -7.01 -12.41 -14.27
C LEU A 199 -6.49 -12.02 -15.66
N LYS A 200 -5.95 -10.81 -15.80
CA LYS A 200 -5.41 -10.25 -17.04
C LYS A 200 -4.05 -10.86 -17.40
N ASP A 201 -3.15 -10.97 -16.45
CA ASP A 201 -1.83 -11.57 -16.63
C ASP A 201 -1.70 -12.85 -15.77
N LYS A 202 -1.92 -14.02 -16.42
CA LYS A 202 -1.82 -15.33 -15.76
C LYS A 202 -0.42 -15.68 -15.26
N ASN A 203 0.59 -14.93 -15.69
CA ASN A 203 1.95 -15.09 -15.20
C ASN A 203 2.24 -14.23 -13.97
N CYS A 204 1.45 -13.19 -13.68
CA CYS A 204 1.61 -12.41 -12.46
C CYS A 204 1.46 -13.32 -11.23
N LYS A 205 2.38 -13.19 -10.29
CA LYS A 205 2.39 -13.99 -9.05
C LYS A 205 1.91 -13.13 -7.89
N LEU A 206 1.13 -13.75 -6.99
CA LEU A 206 0.69 -13.13 -5.74
C LEU A 206 1.29 -13.89 -4.55
N VAL A 207 1.97 -13.19 -3.67
CA VAL A 207 2.47 -13.71 -2.39
C VAL A 207 1.78 -12.97 -1.25
N ILE A 208 1.19 -13.71 -0.33
CA ILE A 208 0.50 -13.15 0.84
C ILE A 208 1.17 -13.66 2.10
N HIS A 209 1.75 -12.75 2.87
CA HIS A 209 2.27 -13.05 4.19
C HIS A 209 1.13 -12.95 5.21
N TYR A 210 0.73 -14.09 5.74
CA TYR A 210 -0.31 -14.23 6.75
C TYR A 210 0.33 -14.53 8.11
N TYR A 211 -0.09 -13.76 9.14
CA TYR A 211 0.34 -13.92 10.52
C TYR A 211 -0.82 -14.31 11.43
#